data_650ba801da37f0b58098ab160e0a73f3
#
_entry.id   650ba801da37f0b58098ab160e0a73f3
#
_cell.length_a   1.000
_cell.length_b   1.000
_cell.length_c   1.000
_cell.angle_alpha   90.00
_cell.angle_beta   90.00
_cell.angle_gamma   90.00
#
_symmetry.space_group_name_H-M   'P 1'
#
loop_
_entity.id
_entity.type
_entity.pdbx_description
1 polymer ?
#
loop_
_entity_poly.entity_id
_entity_poly.type
_entity_poly.pdbx_seq_one_letter_code
_entity_poly.pdbx_strand_id
1 'polypeptide(L)'
;MMFKDELDNRLLYINSVIKEFLPESDNELYKKIIDAACYSVEAGGKRIRPMIMLETYRLCGGKDEEIVKPFMAALEYIHTYSLVHDDLPAMDNDDYRRGRLTTHKVFGEDFGILAGDALLN
;
A
#
# COMPACT_ATOMS: atom_id res chain seq x y z
N MET A 1 -3.78 20.16 -20.81
CA MET A 1 -3.87 19.52 -19.49
C MET A 1 -2.73 20.03 -18.62
N MET A 2 -3.06 20.51 -17.42
CA MET A 2 -2.04 20.94 -16.47
C MET A 2 -1.29 19.73 -15.91
N PHE A 3 -0.02 19.88 -15.59
CA PHE A 3 0.79 18.82 -14.96
C PHE A 3 0.12 18.19 -13.73
N LYS A 4 -0.54 19.01 -12.92
CA LYS A 4 -1.28 18.55 -11.75
C LYS A 4 -2.42 17.59 -12.11
N ASP A 5 -3.20 17.92 -13.13
CA ASP A 5 -4.33 17.06 -13.56
C ASP A 5 -3.84 15.71 -14.07
N GLU A 6 -2.72 15.69 -14.78
CA GLU A 6 -2.11 14.45 -15.24
C GLU A 6 -1.59 13.61 -14.08
N LEU A 7 -0.96 14.26 -13.10
CA LEU A 7 -0.48 13.60 -11.89
C LEU A 7 -1.64 12.99 -11.09
N ASP A 8 -2.73 13.72 -10.93
CA ASP A 8 -3.92 13.26 -10.22
C ASP A 8 -4.56 12.05 -10.94
N ASN A 9 -4.64 12.08 -12.27
CA ASN A 9 -5.15 10.96 -13.07
C ASN A 9 -4.25 9.72 -12.93
N ARG A 10 -2.93 9.88 -12.94
CA ARG A 10 -1.98 8.78 -12.72
C ARG A 10 -2.12 8.20 -11.32
N LEU A 11 -2.31 9.04 -10.31
CA LEU A 11 -2.52 8.61 -8.95
C LEU A 11 -3.81 7.78 -8.80
N LEU A 12 -4.90 8.21 -9.43
CA LEU A 12 -6.15 7.44 -9.45
C LEU A 12 -5.96 6.07 -10.10
N TYR A 13 -5.27 6.00 -11.23
CA TYR A 13 -4.95 4.73 -11.89
C TYR A 13 -4.10 3.81 -11.01
N ILE A 14 -3.04 4.33 -10.42
CA ILE A 14 -2.15 3.54 -9.56
C ILE A 14 -2.88 3.04 -8.32
N ASN A 15 -3.72 3.86 -7.69
CA ASN A 15 -4.54 3.43 -6.57
C ASN A 15 -5.52 2.31 -6.95
N SER A 16 -6.08 2.35 -8.15
CA SER A 16 -6.94 1.26 -8.65
C SER A 16 -6.16 -0.04 -8.83
N VAL A 17 -4.93 0.03 -9.36
CA VAL A 17 -4.04 -1.14 -9.50
C VAL A 17 -3.67 -1.72 -8.14
N ILE A 18 -3.26 -0.89 -7.20
CA ILE A 18 -2.91 -1.33 -5.84
C ILE A 18 -4.09 -2.03 -5.17
N LYS A 19 -5.29 -1.50 -5.31
CA LYS A 19 -6.50 -2.06 -4.74
C LYS A 19 -6.91 -3.38 -5.38
N GLU A 20 -6.68 -3.55 -6.68
CA GLU A 20 -7.01 -4.77 -7.44
C GLU A 20 -6.36 -6.03 -6.85
N PHE A 21 -5.16 -5.90 -6.31
CA PHE A 21 -4.38 -7.01 -5.77
C PHE A 21 -4.51 -7.19 -4.24
N LEU A 22 -5.30 -6.35 -3.56
CA LEU A 22 -5.54 -6.53 -2.14
C LEU A 22 -6.32 -7.81 -1.88
N PRO A 23 -5.92 -8.62 -0.88
CA PRO A 23 -6.63 -9.85 -0.57
C PRO A 23 -8.01 -9.56 0.02
N GLU A 24 -8.92 -10.48 -0.23
CA GLU A 24 -10.21 -10.55 0.44
C GLU A 24 -10.33 -11.89 1.17
N SER A 25 -11.03 -11.93 2.29
CA SER A 25 -11.30 -13.17 2.98
C SER A 25 -12.62 -13.12 3.73
N ASP A 26 -13.43 -14.16 3.52
CA ASP A 26 -14.62 -14.45 4.31
C ASP A 26 -14.29 -15.29 5.56
N ASN A 27 -13.04 -15.72 5.71
CA ASN A 27 -12.60 -16.51 6.84
C ASN A 27 -12.33 -15.61 8.04
N GLU A 28 -13.13 -15.77 9.10
CA GLU A 28 -13.05 -15.01 10.35
C GLU A 28 -11.65 -15.02 11.00
N LEU A 29 -10.90 -16.12 10.84
CA LEU A 29 -9.55 -16.25 11.42
C LEU A 29 -8.55 -15.26 10.83
N TYR A 30 -8.67 -14.96 9.52
CA TYR A 30 -7.72 -14.10 8.80
C TYR A 30 -8.26 -12.71 8.54
N LYS A 31 -9.58 -12.53 8.67
CA LYS A 31 -10.25 -11.29 8.30
C LYS A 31 -9.61 -10.06 8.94
N LYS A 32 -9.33 -10.12 10.24
CA LYS A 32 -8.78 -8.97 10.96
C LYS A 32 -7.36 -8.59 10.51
N ILE A 33 -6.53 -9.57 10.15
CA ILE A 33 -5.19 -9.33 9.60
C ILE A 33 -5.32 -8.66 8.22
N ILE A 34 -6.22 -9.16 7.38
CA ILE A 34 -6.49 -8.61 6.07
C ILE A 34 -7.07 -7.21 6.16
N ASP A 35 -8.04 -6.98 7.03
CA ASP A 35 -8.61 -5.65 7.27
C ASP A 35 -7.55 -4.64 7.72
N ALA A 36 -6.62 -5.05 8.59
CA ALA A 36 -5.52 -4.21 9.05
C ALA A 36 -4.52 -3.91 7.92
N ALA A 37 -4.20 -4.91 7.08
CA ALA A 37 -3.35 -4.73 5.91
C ALA A 37 -3.99 -3.79 4.88
N CYS A 38 -5.26 -4.00 4.55
CA CYS A 38 -6.02 -3.13 3.64
C CYS A 38 -6.10 -1.69 4.18
N TYR A 39 -6.42 -1.51 5.47
CA TYR A 39 -6.42 -0.21 6.13
C TYR A 39 -5.09 0.52 5.92
N SER A 40 -3.97 -0.19 6.10
CA SER A 40 -2.63 0.38 5.96
C SER A 40 -2.33 0.82 4.53
N VAL A 41 -2.65 0.00 3.55
CA VAL A 41 -2.43 0.28 2.12
C VAL A 41 -3.35 1.41 1.63
N GLU A 42 -4.61 1.41 2.05
CA GLU A 42 -5.62 2.40 1.65
C GLU A 42 -5.47 3.75 2.38
N ALA A 43 -4.54 3.87 3.31
CA ALA A 43 -4.24 5.14 3.99
C ALA A 43 -3.77 6.26 3.05
N GLY A 44 -3.57 5.96 1.78
CA GLY A 44 -3.14 6.92 0.76
C GLY A 44 -1.63 7.05 0.67
N GLY A 45 -1.19 8.14 0.08
CA GLY A 45 0.21 8.45 -0.15
C GLY A 45 0.44 8.95 -1.57
N LYS A 46 1.66 9.37 -1.85
CA LYS A 46 2.03 9.92 -3.18
C LYS A 46 2.22 8.83 -4.24
N ARG A 47 2.30 7.57 -3.86
CA ARG A 47 2.48 6.42 -4.77
C ARG A 47 3.64 6.61 -5.77
N ILE A 48 4.70 7.27 -5.36
CA ILE A 48 5.83 7.61 -6.24
C ILE A 48 6.55 6.34 -6.72
N ARG A 49 6.70 5.32 -5.87
CA ARG A 49 7.41 4.08 -6.22
C ARG A 49 6.73 3.32 -7.36
N PRO A 50 5.44 2.97 -7.28
CA PRO A 50 4.75 2.32 -8.39
C PRO A 50 4.63 3.24 -9.63
N MET A 51 4.57 4.56 -9.45
CA MET A 51 4.56 5.51 -10.56
C MET A 51 5.87 5.46 -11.35
N ILE A 52 7.01 5.51 -10.67
CA ILE A 52 8.33 5.40 -11.30
C ILE A 52 8.47 4.04 -11.99
N MET A 53 8.02 2.97 -11.36
CA MET A 53 8.05 1.63 -11.95
C MET A 53 7.28 1.58 -13.27
N LEU A 54 6.06 2.10 -13.29
CA LEU A 54 5.21 2.14 -14.49
C LEU A 54 5.87 2.94 -15.62
N GLU A 55 6.36 4.14 -15.31
CA GLU A 55 6.98 5.00 -16.32
C GLU A 55 8.29 4.41 -16.85
N THR A 56 9.07 3.76 -15.99
CA THR A 56 10.29 3.05 -16.40
C THR A 56 9.96 1.87 -17.32
N TYR A 57 8.92 1.09 -16.97
CA TYR A 57 8.43 -0.01 -17.81
C TYR A 57 8.06 0.47 -19.22
N ARG A 58 7.30 1.57 -19.31
CA ARG A 58 6.92 2.20 -20.59
C ARG A 58 8.13 2.71 -21.36
N LEU A 59 9.05 3.38 -20.67
CA LEU A 59 10.28 3.92 -21.26
C LEU A 59 11.17 2.82 -21.85
N CYS A 60 11.21 1.66 -21.21
CA CYS A 60 11.95 0.49 -21.68
C CYS A 60 11.22 -0.31 -22.78
N GLY A 61 10.11 0.20 -23.30
CA GLY A 61 9.37 -0.42 -24.40
C GLY A 61 8.29 -1.41 -23.97
N GLY A 62 7.93 -1.44 -22.70
CA GLY A 62 6.82 -2.23 -22.19
C GLY A 62 5.49 -1.78 -22.80
N LYS A 63 4.70 -2.74 -23.33
CA LYS A 63 3.43 -2.46 -24.02
C LYS A 63 2.23 -3.08 -23.32
N ASP A 64 2.43 -4.16 -22.60
CA ASP A 64 1.39 -4.86 -21.86
C ASP A 64 1.48 -4.54 -20.35
N GLU A 65 0.69 -3.58 -19.92
CA GLU A 65 0.71 -3.11 -18.52
C GLU A 65 0.22 -4.16 -17.52
N GLU A 66 -0.52 -5.20 -17.96
CA GLU A 66 -0.92 -6.30 -17.09
C GLU A 66 0.29 -7.03 -16.47
N ILE A 67 1.43 -6.99 -17.16
CA ILE A 67 2.69 -7.58 -16.68
C ILE A 67 3.26 -6.81 -15.48
N VAL A 68 3.23 -5.47 -15.51
CA VAL A 68 3.85 -4.62 -14.48
C VAL A 68 2.95 -4.37 -13.28
N LYS A 69 1.64 -4.46 -13.43
CA LYS A 69 0.65 -4.19 -12.35
C LYS A 69 0.93 -4.93 -11.04
N PRO A 70 1.11 -6.26 -11.02
CA PRO A 70 1.38 -6.98 -9.76
C PRO A 70 2.68 -6.51 -9.09
N PHE A 71 3.70 -6.14 -9.85
CA PHE A 71 4.94 -5.61 -9.31
C PHE A 71 4.78 -4.21 -8.72
N MET A 72 3.93 -3.37 -9.33
CA MET A 72 3.57 -2.06 -8.79
C MET A 72 2.88 -2.20 -7.43
N ALA A 73 1.92 -3.12 -7.33
CA ALA A 73 1.22 -3.40 -6.09
C ALA A 73 2.18 -3.96 -5.02
N ALA A 74 2.97 -4.97 -5.36
CA ALA A 74 3.95 -5.59 -4.47
C ALA A 74 4.95 -4.56 -3.91
N LEU A 75 5.48 -3.68 -4.75
CA LEU A 75 6.42 -2.64 -4.33
C LEU A 75 5.78 -1.68 -3.31
N GLU A 76 4.52 -1.31 -3.51
CA GLU A 76 3.80 -0.45 -2.57
C GLU A 76 3.44 -1.18 -1.28
N TYR A 77 3.13 -2.48 -1.33
CA TYR A 77 2.87 -3.29 -0.12
C TYR A 77 4.12 -3.42 0.73
N ILE A 78 5.27 -3.69 0.12
CA ILE A 78 6.57 -3.74 0.82
C ILE A 78 6.90 -2.38 1.44
N HIS A 79 6.65 -1.28 0.73
CA HIS A 79 6.80 0.05 1.30
C HIS A 79 5.86 0.27 2.49
N THR A 80 4.60 -0.11 2.36
CA THR A 80 3.58 0.05 3.40
C THR A 80 3.91 -0.77 4.64
N TYR A 81 4.37 -2.03 4.50
CA TYR A 81 4.77 -2.83 5.67
C TYR A 81 5.86 -2.11 6.48
N SER A 82 6.84 -1.51 5.82
CA SER A 82 7.90 -0.81 6.52
C SER A 82 7.37 0.36 7.35
N LEU A 83 6.38 1.08 6.85
CA LEU A 83 5.74 2.17 7.57
C LEU A 83 4.92 1.66 8.76
N VAL A 84 4.17 0.57 8.57
CA VAL A 84 3.37 -0.05 9.65
C VAL A 84 4.27 -0.51 10.80
N HIS A 85 5.40 -1.13 10.49
CA HIS A 85 6.34 -1.59 11.51
C HIS A 85 7.11 -0.43 12.15
N ASP A 86 7.49 0.60 11.39
CA ASP A 86 8.15 1.80 11.95
C ASP A 86 7.23 2.54 12.95
N ASP A 87 5.92 2.52 12.73
CA ASP A 87 4.95 3.18 13.61
C ASP A 87 4.72 2.44 14.94
N LEU A 88 5.13 1.19 15.07
CA LEU A 88 4.91 0.37 16.28
C LEU A 88 5.55 0.99 17.53
N PRO A 89 5.00 0.71 18.74
CA PRO A 89 5.55 1.22 20.00
C PRO A 89 7.03 0.91 20.23
N ALA A 90 7.50 -0.24 19.74
CA ALA A 90 8.90 -0.65 19.85
C ALA A 90 9.83 0.09 18.86
N MET A 91 9.30 0.82 17.91
CA MET A 91 10.02 1.58 16.90
C MET A 91 9.80 3.08 17.13
N ASP A 92 9.17 3.80 16.21
CA ASP A 92 8.95 5.25 16.33
C ASP A 92 7.79 5.61 17.26
N ASN A 93 6.92 4.66 17.59
CA ASN A 93 5.75 4.82 18.47
C ASN A 93 4.83 5.97 18.03
N ASP A 94 4.48 6.00 16.74
CA ASP A 94 3.63 7.03 16.18
C ASP A 94 2.14 6.68 16.34
N ASP A 95 1.34 7.66 16.76
CA ASP A 95 -0.10 7.52 16.88
C ASP A 95 -0.84 7.83 15.58
N TYR A 96 -0.25 8.69 14.74
CA TYR A 96 -0.84 9.18 13.50
C TYR A 96 0.11 9.07 12.33
N ARG A 97 -0.45 8.75 11.16
CA ARG A 97 0.21 8.80 9.86
C ARG A 97 -0.75 9.37 8.82
N ARG A 98 -0.31 10.41 8.10
CA ARG A 98 -1.14 11.08 7.07
C ARG A 98 -2.51 11.53 7.59
N GLY A 99 -2.57 12.02 8.83
CA GLY A 99 -3.79 12.51 9.45
C GLY A 99 -4.77 11.45 9.94
N ARG A 100 -4.40 10.15 9.89
CA ARG A 100 -5.20 9.03 10.42
C ARG A 100 -4.42 8.33 11.54
N LEU A 101 -5.15 7.64 12.42
CA LEU A 101 -4.54 6.76 13.39
C LEU A 101 -3.72 5.66 12.69
N THR A 102 -2.56 5.36 13.25
CA THR A 102 -1.69 4.27 12.75
C THR A 102 -2.38 2.91 12.92
N THR A 103 -1.95 1.93 12.15
CA THR A 103 -2.58 0.60 12.12
C THR A 103 -2.62 -0.05 13.50
N HIS A 104 -1.53 0.02 14.27
CA HIS A 104 -1.51 -0.55 15.62
C HIS A 104 -2.43 0.18 16.61
N LYS A 105 -2.72 1.45 16.38
CA LYS A 105 -3.68 2.21 17.21
C LYS A 105 -5.13 1.81 16.93
N VAL A 106 -5.45 1.44 15.69
CA VAL A 106 -6.81 1.03 15.30
C VAL A 106 -7.06 -0.44 15.60
N PHE A 107 -6.11 -1.32 15.29
CA PHE A 107 -6.28 -2.78 15.34
C PHE A 107 -5.60 -3.46 16.52
N GLY A 108 -4.71 -2.76 17.22
CA GLY A 108 -3.85 -3.31 18.26
C GLY A 108 -2.44 -3.59 17.76
N GLU A 109 -1.47 -3.66 18.68
CA GLU A 109 -0.06 -3.86 18.37
C GLU A 109 0.20 -5.20 17.69
N ASP A 110 -0.46 -6.27 18.16
CA ASP A 110 -0.39 -7.61 17.58
C ASP A 110 -0.82 -7.63 16.11
N PHE A 111 -1.93 -7.00 15.78
CA PHE A 111 -2.40 -6.89 14.39
C PHE A 111 -1.58 -5.90 13.55
N GLY A 112 -0.97 -4.90 14.15
CA GLY A 112 0.02 -4.06 13.49
C GLY A 112 1.25 -4.87 13.04
N ILE A 113 1.77 -5.74 13.89
CA ILE A 113 2.87 -6.64 13.55
C ILE A 113 2.46 -7.60 12.44
N LEU A 114 1.35 -8.31 12.62
CA LEU A 114 0.87 -9.33 11.67
C LEU A 114 0.47 -8.73 10.31
N ALA A 115 -0.13 -7.55 10.28
CA ALA A 115 -0.46 -6.85 9.03
C ALA A 115 0.80 -6.48 8.25
N GLY A 116 1.84 -5.97 8.93
CA GLY A 116 3.13 -5.71 8.31
C GLY A 116 3.76 -6.97 7.74
N ASP A 117 3.77 -8.05 8.51
CA ASP A 117 4.28 -9.36 8.05
C ASP A 117 3.52 -9.86 6.81
N ALA A 118 2.19 -9.76 6.82
CA ALA A 118 1.36 -10.17 5.69
C ALA A 118 1.63 -9.35 4.42
N LEU A 119 1.88 -8.04 4.57
CA LEU A 119 2.21 -7.17 3.44
C LEU A 119 3.61 -7.43 2.86
N LEU A 120 4.55 -7.91 3.69
CA LEU A 120 5.90 -8.24 3.26
C LEU A 120 5.95 -9.55 2.47
N ASN A 121 5.13 -10.55 2.81
CA ASN A 121 5.10 -11.87 2.20
C ASN A 121 4.16 -11.96 0.99
#